data_5a737c6ad8a0c3bfca38a18d4826f656
#
_entry.id   5a737c6ad8a0c3bfca38a18d4826f656
#
_cell.length_a   1.000
_cell.length_b   1.000
_cell.length_c   1.000
_cell.angle_alpha   90.00
_cell.angle_beta   90.00
_cell.angle_gamma   90.00
#
_symmetry.space_group_name_H-M   'P 1'
#
loop_
_entity.id
_entity.type
_entity.pdbx_description
1 polymer ?
#
loop_
_entity_poly.entity_id
_entity_poly.type
_entity_poly.pdbx_seq_one_letter_code
_entity_poly.pdbx_strand_id
1 'polypeptide(L)'
;GGGVSEAGEDSVILRNVDAPKLVVDNIKNQQVSLRVEGDGLIQQASVRTDAFLADNTPAGHGIGEIELNGENGLELKLAGNIKNVVNRTPESALSISSGRVDTITVDEKAVDSTLEISSGAEVDHVNLDVGTTVTGDGDIGDLVVNAPGSNVSMLPDQIVIRPGDTANIDGENMDSEAAAESSADPRLLSGYPKITDLAPTSATAQFSGNKRGTVYWAVTSVTDGSVGTDELIDPPSYTTKIVANGSAALSGAGERSTAKISKLVSDGSYYLSAVLVDARGDQSPLKVLSFTTPDNTVPGFADGYPYMSKVTNVSAQVTVMATK
;
A
#
# COMPACT_ATOMS: atom_id res chain seq x y z
N GLY A 1 -2.65 -4.29 33.38
CA GLY A 1 -2.99 -3.76 32.11
C GLY A 1 -3.38 -2.30 32.23
N GLY A 2 -2.59 -1.40 31.71
CA GLY A 2 -2.96 0.01 31.56
C GLY A 2 -3.62 0.19 30.22
N GLY A 3 -4.81 0.78 30.17
CA GLY A 3 -5.44 1.18 28.92
C GLY A 3 -4.73 2.41 28.36
N VAL A 4 -4.41 2.36 27.09
CA VAL A 4 -3.75 3.45 26.38
C VAL A 4 -4.42 3.66 25.04
N SER A 5 -4.53 4.89 24.61
CA SER A 5 -5.29 5.25 23.40
C SER A 5 -4.60 4.89 22.09
N GLU A 6 -3.29 4.62 22.11
CA GLU A 6 -2.50 4.24 20.94
C GLU A 6 -1.29 3.40 21.38
N ALA A 7 -0.71 2.59 20.47
CA ALA A 7 0.48 1.80 20.75
C ALA A 7 1.71 2.70 20.93
N GLY A 8 1.80 3.37 22.06
CA GLY A 8 2.90 4.23 22.51
C GLY A 8 3.72 3.57 23.62
N GLU A 9 4.37 4.42 24.44
CA GLU A 9 5.22 3.96 25.56
C GLU A 9 4.48 3.10 26.58
N ASP A 10 3.17 3.29 26.74
CA ASP A 10 2.33 2.55 27.70
C ASP A 10 1.66 1.30 27.15
N SER A 11 2.01 0.88 25.93
CA SER A 11 1.45 -0.33 25.31
C SER A 11 2.00 -1.59 25.95
N VAL A 12 1.18 -2.64 26.00
CA VAL A 12 1.67 -3.99 26.30
C VAL A 12 2.47 -4.50 25.10
N ILE A 13 3.74 -4.77 25.32
CA ILE A 13 4.63 -5.31 24.27
C ILE A 13 4.82 -6.81 24.49
N LEU A 14 4.45 -7.60 23.48
CA LEU A 14 4.74 -9.03 23.41
C LEU A 14 5.92 -9.23 22.45
N ARG A 15 7.07 -9.60 22.99
CA ARG A 15 8.30 -9.81 22.21
C ARG A 15 8.71 -11.27 22.21
N ASN A 16 8.87 -11.87 21.02
CA ASN A 16 9.25 -13.26 20.82
C ASN A 16 8.33 -14.23 21.57
N VAL A 17 7.01 -14.00 21.50
CA VAL A 17 6.01 -14.81 22.21
C VAL A 17 5.41 -15.84 21.27
N ASP A 18 5.56 -17.12 21.64
CA ASP A 18 4.86 -18.24 21.02
C ASP A 18 3.66 -18.62 21.89
N ALA A 19 2.47 -18.51 21.33
CA ALA A 19 1.24 -18.86 22.05
C ALA A 19 0.17 -19.43 21.10
N PRO A 20 -0.54 -20.49 21.49
CA PRO A 20 -1.66 -21.01 20.71
C PRO A 20 -2.85 -20.04 20.72
N LYS A 21 -3.01 -19.28 21.79
CA LYS A 21 -4.10 -18.32 21.94
C LYS A 21 -3.74 -17.16 22.84
N LEU A 22 -4.11 -15.96 22.39
CA LEU A 22 -4.13 -14.71 23.14
C LEU A 22 -5.58 -14.29 23.33
N VAL A 23 -5.95 -13.86 24.52
CA VAL A 23 -7.26 -13.25 24.79
C VAL A 23 -6.99 -11.79 25.16
N VAL A 24 -7.55 -10.88 24.36
CA VAL A 24 -7.54 -9.44 24.61
C VAL A 24 -8.88 -9.07 25.21
N ASP A 25 -8.90 -8.81 26.50
CA ASP A 25 -10.10 -8.52 27.25
C ASP A 25 -9.84 -7.48 28.32
N ASN A 26 -10.88 -6.79 28.77
CA ASN A 26 -10.74 -5.72 29.76
C ASN A 26 -11.88 -5.71 30.76
N ILE A 27 -11.52 -5.74 32.04
CA ILE A 27 -12.49 -5.73 33.16
C ILE A 27 -13.03 -4.31 33.45
N LYS A 28 -12.47 -3.26 32.82
CA LYS A 28 -12.71 -1.85 33.19
C LYS A 28 -13.23 -0.96 32.07
N ASN A 29 -13.68 -1.49 30.93
CA ASN A 29 -14.12 -0.71 29.76
C ASN A 29 -13.10 0.34 29.29
N GLN A 30 -11.83 -0.02 29.24
CA GLN A 30 -10.75 0.83 28.71
C GLN A 30 -10.17 0.16 27.48
N GLN A 31 -9.81 0.93 26.46
CA GLN A 31 -9.13 0.42 25.29
C GLN A 31 -7.81 -0.26 25.66
N VAL A 32 -7.58 -1.44 25.12
CA VAL A 32 -6.33 -2.20 25.28
C VAL A 32 -5.39 -1.86 24.12
N SER A 33 -4.17 -1.43 24.42
CA SER A 33 -3.14 -1.22 23.40
C SER A 33 -2.07 -2.30 23.50
N LEU A 34 -1.83 -3.02 22.40
CA LEU A 34 -0.91 -4.14 22.30
C LEU A 34 -0.01 -4.03 21.08
N ARG A 35 1.27 -4.35 21.26
CA ARG A 35 2.24 -4.45 20.19
C ARG A 35 2.91 -5.81 20.21
N VAL A 36 3.01 -6.46 19.04
CA VAL A 36 3.74 -7.72 18.87
C VAL A 36 5.01 -7.45 18.09
N GLU A 37 6.14 -7.98 18.58
CA GLU A 37 7.47 -7.75 18.02
C GLU A 37 8.32 -9.03 18.05
N GLY A 38 9.28 -9.11 17.12
CA GLY A 38 10.27 -10.21 17.06
C GLY A 38 9.76 -11.43 16.30
N ASP A 39 10.29 -12.61 16.63
CA ASP A 39 10.13 -13.82 15.82
C ASP A 39 9.08 -14.81 16.37
N GLY A 40 8.30 -14.42 17.39
CA GLY A 40 7.26 -15.27 17.97
C GLY A 40 6.01 -15.37 17.10
N LEU A 41 5.21 -16.43 17.32
CA LEU A 41 3.95 -16.67 16.63
C LEU A 41 2.80 -16.85 17.63
N ILE A 42 1.82 -15.97 17.58
CA ILE A 42 0.52 -16.11 18.25
C ILE A 42 -0.46 -16.68 17.23
N GLN A 43 -0.89 -17.94 17.41
CA GLN A 43 -1.72 -18.60 16.41
C GLN A 43 -3.09 -17.91 16.25
N GLN A 44 -3.72 -17.52 17.36
CA GLN A 44 -5.00 -16.82 17.37
C GLN A 44 -5.06 -15.77 18.48
N ALA A 45 -5.56 -14.57 18.16
CA ALA A 45 -5.93 -13.54 19.12
C ALA A 45 -7.45 -13.35 19.13
N SER A 46 -8.09 -13.57 20.28
CA SER A 46 -9.52 -13.34 20.49
C SER A 46 -9.71 -11.98 21.16
N VAL A 47 -10.32 -11.03 20.46
CA VAL A 47 -10.52 -9.66 20.91
C VAL A 47 -11.96 -9.49 21.38
N ARG A 48 -12.14 -9.09 22.65
CA ARG A 48 -13.44 -8.99 23.32
C ARG A 48 -13.72 -7.61 23.90
N THR A 49 -12.83 -6.67 23.69
CA THR A 49 -12.90 -5.29 24.19
C THR A 49 -12.30 -4.36 23.13
N ASP A 50 -12.57 -3.08 23.25
CA ASP A 50 -11.91 -2.06 22.42
C ASP A 50 -10.40 -2.21 22.49
N ALA A 51 -9.75 -2.25 21.33
CA ALA A 51 -8.33 -2.49 21.27
C ALA A 51 -7.64 -1.78 20.08
N PHE A 52 -6.35 -1.49 20.30
CA PHE A 52 -5.39 -1.20 19.24
C PHE A 52 -4.35 -2.32 19.23
N LEU A 53 -4.21 -3.02 18.11
CA LEU A 53 -3.22 -4.08 17.93
C LEU A 53 -2.25 -3.68 16.81
N ALA A 54 -0.96 -3.67 17.11
CA ALA A 54 0.09 -3.44 16.13
C ALA A 54 0.97 -4.67 15.99
N ASP A 55 1.07 -5.21 14.78
CA ASP A 55 1.96 -6.32 14.45
C ASP A 55 3.18 -5.81 13.66
N ASN A 56 4.31 -5.70 14.35
CA ASN A 56 5.58 -5.23 13.80
C ASN A 56 6.58 -6.38 13.61
N THR A 57 6.08 -7.57 13.37
CA THR A 57 6.92 -8.77 13.18
C THR A 57 7.30 -8.98 11.71
N PRO A 58 8.38 -9.75 11.44
CA PRO A 58 8.69 -10.21 10.10
C PRO A 58 7.61 -11.15 9.53
N ALA A 59 7.56 -11.29 8.22
CA ALA A 59 6.64 -12.20 7.54
C ALA A 59 6.73 -13.64 8.09
N GLY A 60 5.57 -14.24 8.36
CA GLY A 60 5.49 -15.59 8.93
C GLY A 60 5.49 -15.66 10.46
N HIS A 61 5.65 -14.54 11.13
CA HIS A 61 5.58 -14.39 12.59
C HIS A 61 4.38 -13.52 12.98
N GLY A 62 4.26 -13.15 14.24
CA GLY A 62 3.23 -12.26 14.76
C GLY A 62 1.89 -12.93 15.03
N ILE A 63 0.78 -12.35 14.59
CA ILE A 63 -0.55 -12.86 14.86
C ILE A 63 -1.12 -13.56 13.62
N GLY A 64 -1.34 -14.87 13.73
CA GLY A 64 -1.88 -15.68 12.63
C GLY A 64 -3.33 -15.37 12.30
N GLU A 65 -4.18 -15.23 13.32
CA GLU A 65 -5.59 -14.87 13.16
C GLU A 65 -6.03 -13.93 14.29
N ILE A 66 -6.77 -12.89 13.96
CA ILE A 66 -7.46 -12.01 14.90
C ILE A 66 -8.97 -12.26 14.77
N GLU A 67 -9.61 -12.69 15.84
CA GLU A 67 -11.05 -12.89 15.92
C GLU A 67 -11.66 -11.82 16.83
N LEU A 68 -12.51 -10.94 16.24
CA LEU A 68 -13.32 -9.99 16.98
C LEU A 68 -14.63 -10.66 17.37
N ASN A 69 -14.81 -10.94 18.65
CA ASN A 69 -15.92 -11.76 19.15
C ASN A 69 -16.39 -11.34 20.57
N GLY A 70 -16.46 -10.04 20.80
CA GLY A 70 -16.93 -9.45 22.04
C GLY A 70 -18.40 -9.05 22.04
N GLU A 71 -18.72 -8.07 22.88
CA GLU A 71 -20.06 -7.45 22.92
C GLU A 71 -20.25 -6.50 21.73
N ASN A 72 -21.50 -6.11 21.43
CA ASN A 72 -21.83 -5.15 20.37
C ASN A 72 -21.10 -3.83 20.55
N GLY A 73 -20.79 -3.19 19.43
CA GLY A 73 -20.20 -1.83 19.41
C GLY A 73 -18.71 -1.77 19.69
N LEU A 74 -17.97 -2.88 19.57
CA LEU A 74 -16.52 -2.89 19.77
C LEU A 74 -15.78 -2.12 18.69
N GLU A 75 -14.73 -1.40 19.10
CA GLU A 75 -13.78 -0.74 18.21
C GLU A 75 -12.45 -1.52 18.21
N LEU A 76 -12.03 -2.00 17.04
CA LEU A 76 -10.71 -2.60 16.83
C LEU A 76 -9.93 -1.83 15.78
N LYS A 77 -8.79 -1.30 16.18
CA LYS A 77 -7.83 -0.64 15.30
C LYS A 77 -6.60 -1.53 15.10
N LEU A 78 -6.20 -1.72 13.87
CA LEU A 78 -5.09 -2.58 13.46
C LEU A 78 -4.00 -1.79 12.75
N ALA A 79 -2.75 -2.19 12.94
CA ALA A 79 -1.59 -1.68 12.22
C ALA A 79 -0.55 -2.78 11.99
N GLY A 80 0.22 -2.67 10.91
CA GLY A 80 1.30 -3.61 10.58
C GLY A 80 0.85 -4.74 9.66
N ASN A 81 1.57 -5.88 9.70
CA ASN A 81 1.33 -7.00 8.81
C ASN A 81 0.53 -8.09 9.51
N ILE A 82 -0.74 -8.23 9.14
CA ILE A 82 -1.69 -9.16 9.77
C ILE A 82 -2.15 -10.17 8.73
N LYS A 83 -2.21 -11.43 9.13
CA LYS A 83 -2.57 -12.50 8.20
C LYS A 83 -4.09 -12.61 8.01
N ASN A 84 -4.83 -12.88 9.08
CA ASN A 84 -6.27 -13.08 8.99
C ASN A 84 -7.01 -12.28 10.07
N VAL A 85 -8.12 -11.67 9.69
CA VAL A 85 -9.04 -10.99 10.60
C VAL A 85 -10.45 -11.53 10.37
N VAL A 86 -11.14 -11.98 11.42
CA VAL A 86 -12.53 -12.44 11.36
C VAL A 86 -13.35 -11.59 12.33
N ASN A 87 -14.22 -10.76 11.77
CA ASN A 87 -15.17 -9.97 12.58
C ASN A 87 -16.49 -10.73 12.75
N ARG A 88 -16.85 -11.03 14.01
CA ARG A 88 -18.13 -11.68 14.40
C ARG A 88 -18.93 -10.83 15.36
N THR A 89 -18.54 -9.59 15.58
CA THR A 89 -19.17 -8.71 16.56
C THR A 89 -20.14 -7.75 15.85
N PRO A 90 -21.42 -7.74 16.21
CA PRO A 90 -22.39 -6.78 15.68
C PRO A 90 -22.03 -5.34 16.05
N GLU A 91 -22.45 -4.40 15.22
CA GLU A 91 -22.27 -2.94 15.43
C GLU A 91 -20.81 -2.53 15.66
N SER A 92 -19.85 -3.37 15.29
CA SER A 92 -18.42 -3.11 15.52
C SER A 92 -17.81 -2.19 14.47
N ALA A 93 -16.76 -1.48 14.87
CA ALA A 93 -15.91 -0.69 14.00
C ALA A 93 -14.51 -1.32 13.92
N LEU A 94 -14.18 -1.86 12.74
CA LEU A 94 -12.84 -2.36 12.43
C LEU A 94 -12.10 -1.33 11.58
N SER A 95 -10.91 -0.91 11.98
CA SER A 95 -10.10 0.00 11.17
C SER A 95 -8.68 -0.53 10.96
N ILE A 96 -8.21 -0.45 9.72
CA ILE A 96 -6.83 -0.76 9.32
C ILE A 96 -6.12 0.56 9.11
N SER A 97 -5.25 0.94 10.05
CA SER A 97 -4.61 2.25 10.04
C SER A 97 -3.35 2.31 9.20
N SER A 98 -2.65 1.19 9.02
CA SER A 98 -1.45 1.08 8.18
C SER A 98 -1.02 -0.37 8.02
N GLY A 99 -0.19 -0.63 7.01
CA GLY A 99 0.37 -1.95 6.75
C GLY A 99 -0.50 -2.80 5.83
N ARG A 100 -0.35 -4.12 5.91
CA ARG A 100 -1.02 -5.07 5.03
C ARG A 100 -1.77 -6.13 5.81
N VAL A 101 -2.99 -6.41 5.39
CA VAL A 101 -3.80 -7.54 5.88
C VAL A 101 -4.04 -8.50 4.73
N ASP A 102 -3.70 -9.79 4.90
CA ASP A 102 -3.93 -10.77 3.83
C ASP A 102 -5.44 -11.02 3.63
N THR A 103 -6.19 -11.26 4.71
CA THR A 103 -7.63 -11.53 4.60
C THR A 103 -8.44 -10.90 5.73
N ILE A 104 -9.53 -10.23 5.37
CA ILE A 104 -10.58 -9.80 6.31
C ILE A 104 -11.89 -10.50 5.94
N THR A 105 -12.52 -11.13 6.92
CA THR A 105 -13.88 -11.67 6.78
C THR A 105 -14.81 -10.97 7.75
N VAL A 106 -15.86 -10.33 7.24
CA VAL A 106 -16.99 -9.83 8.01
C VAL A 106 -18.07 -10.89 7.99
N ASP A 107 -18.11 -11.68 9.06
CA ASP A 107 -18.99 -12.85 9.24
C ASP A 107 -20.47 -12.42 9.30
N GLU A 108 -21.39 -13.32 8.96
CA GLU A 108 -22.84 -13.09 8.97
C GLU A 108 -23.39 -12.55 10.31
N LYS A 109 -22.66 -12.76 11.41
CA LYS A 109 -23.03 -12.27 12.75
C LYS A 109 -22.68 -10.81 12.98
N ALA A 110 -21.76 -10.25 12.22
CA ALA A 110 -21.28 -8.89 12.37
C ALA A 110 -22.21 -7.86 11.69
N VAL A 111 -23.51 -7.96 11.98
CA VAL A 111 -24.52 -7.04 11.43
C VAL A 111 -24.24 -5.61 11.84
N ASP A 112 -24.53 -4.65 10.93
CA ASP A 112 -24.33 -3.22 11.14
C ASP A 112 -22.89 -2.81 11.49
N SER A 113 -21.90 -3.64 11.13
CA SER A 113 -20.50 -3.33 11.35
C SER A 113 -19.91 -2.45 10.23
N THR A 114 -18.82 -1.78 10.56
CA THR A 114 -18.07 -0.94 9.63
C THR A 114 -16.63 -1.41 9.51
N LEU A 115 -16.05 -1.24 8.32
CA LEU A 115 -14.64 -1.46 8.03
C LEU A 115 -14.03 -0.19 7.45
N GLU A 116 -13.01 0.37 8.08
CA GLU A 116 -12.24 1.50 7.57
C GLU A 116 -10.85 1.03 7.15
N ILE A 117 -10.44 1.36 5.93
CA ILE A 117 -9.11 1.08 5.41
C ILE A 117 -8.45 2.42 5.09
N SER A 118 -7.53 2.84 5.97
CA SER A 118 -6.89 4.16 5.86
C SER A 118 -5.91 4.22 4.69
N SER A 119 -5.62 5.42 4.22
CA SER A 119 -4.62 5.66 3.19
C SER A 119 -3.27 5.04 3.55
N GLY A 120 -2.71 4.24 2.63
CA GLY A 120 -1.46 3.48 2.82
C GLY A 120 -1.62 2.15 3.55
N ALA A 121 -2.84 1.76 3.91
CA ALA A 121 -3.17 0.38 4.28
C ALA A 121 -3.62 -0.41 3.05
N GLU A 122 -3.27 -1.68 3.00
CA GLU A 122 -3.60 -2.60 1.90
C GLU A 122 -4.28 -3.86 2.49
N VAL A 123 -5.38 -4.29 1.89
CA VAL A 123 -6.05 -5.56 2.23
C VAL A 123 -6.15 -6.40 0.97
N ASP A 124 -5.54 -7.61 0.99
CA ASP A 124 -5.53 -8.44 -0.21
C ASP A 124 -6.90 -9.02 -0.52
N HIS A 125 -7.59 -9.54 0.49
CA HIS A 125 -8.90 -10.18 0.33
C HIS A 125 -9.89 -9.69 1.38
N VAL A 126 -11.03 -9.17 0.95
CA VAL A 126 -12.15 -8.79 1.82
C VAL A 126 -13.36 -9.65 1.48
N ASN A 127 -13.88 -10.40 2.46
CA ASN A 127 -15.10 -11.18 2.34
C ASN A 127 -16.19 -10.54 3.20
N LEU A 128 -17.31 -10.17 2.59
CA LEU A 128 -18.49 -9.58 3.24
C LEU A 128 -19.64 -10.58 3.22
N ASP A 129 -19.82 -11.31 4.32
CA ASP A 129 -20.90 -12.29 4.48
C ASP A 129 -22.19 -11.66 5.04
N VAL A 130 -22.15 -10.36 5.32
CA VAL A 130 -23.27 -9.50 5.74
C VAL A 130 -23.13 -8.12 5.12
N GLY A 131 -24.22 -7.37 4.96
CA GLY A 131 -24.21 -5.99 4.49
C GLY A 131 -23.32 -5.12 5.38
N THR A 132 -22.25 -4.57 4.81
CA THR A 132 -21.18 -3.87 5.52
C THR A 132 -20.87 -2.55 4.85
N THR A 133 -20.61 -1.50 5.63
CA THR A 133 -20.08 -0.24 5.14
C THR A 133 -18.56 -0.27 5.21
N VAL A 134 -17.90 -0.18 4.05
CA VAL A 134 -16.44 -0.09 3.92
C VAL A 134 -16.07 1.30 3.47
N THR A 135 -15.19 1.97 4.23
CA THR A 135 -14.79 3.37 3.99
C THR A 135 -13.27 3.52 4.02
N GLY A 136 -12.79 4.69 3.58
CA GLY A 136 -11.38 5.07 3.59
C GLY A 136 -10.79 5.22 2.19
N ASP A 137 -9.48 5.45 2.15
CA ASP A 137 -8.70 5.70 0.93
C ASP A 137 -7.56 4.67 0.76
N GLY A 138 -7.66 3.54 1.45
CA GLY A 138 -6.72 2.42 1.32
C GLY A 138 -7.08 1.51 0.15
N ASP A 139 -6.31 0.45 -0.02
CA ASP A 139 -6.39 -0.44 -1.17
C ASP A 139 -7.03 -1.78 -0.81
N ILE A 140 -7.93 -2.27 -1.67
CA ILE A 140 -8.50 -3.61 -1.60
C ILE A 140 -8.12 -4.36 -2.89
N GLY A 141 -7.47 -5.52 -2.75
CA GLY A 141 -7.22 -6.43 -3.86
C GLY A 141 -8.52 -7.09 -4.33
N ASP A 142 -8.94 -8.15 -3.65
CA ASP A 142 -10.16 -8.88 -3.99
C ASP A 142 -11.28 -8.56 -2.99
N LEU A 143 -12.44 -8.17 -3.51
CA LEU A 143 -13.67 -8.02 -2.74
C LEU A 143 -14.66 -9.11 -3.12
N VAL A 144 -15.12 -9.88 -2.13
CA VAL A 144 -16.20 -10.86 -2.29
C VAL A 144 -17.40 -10.41 -1.47
N VAL A 145 -18.54 -10.18 -2.12
CA VAL A 145 -19.80 -9.79 -1.49
C VAL A 145 -20.77 -10.97 -1.55
N ASN A 146 -21.04 -11.57 -0.39
CA ASN A 146 -21.91 -12.75 -0.24
C ASN A 146 -23.30 -12.39 0.32
N ALA A 147 -23.55 -11.10 0.60
CA ALA A 147 -24.84 -10.63 1.11
C ALA A 147 -25.15 -9.23 0.58
N PRO A 148 -26.43 -8.88 0.37
CA PRO A 148 -26.82 -7.58 -0.10
C PRO A 148 -26.63 -6.48 0.95
N GLY A 149 -26.60 -5.21 0.50
CA GLY A 149 -26.56 -4.04 1.38
C GLY A 149 -25.17 -3.54 1.72
N SER A 150 -24.13 -4.08 1.11
CA SER A 150 -22.78 -3.55 1.27
C SER A 150 -22.58 -2.24 0.50
N ASN A 151 -21.86 -1.30 1.14
CA ASN A 151 -21.47 -0.01 0.57
C ASN A 151 -19.96 0.17 0.73
N VAL A 152 -19.23 0.20 -0.37
CA VAL A 152 -17.76 0.27 -0.40
C VAL A 152 -17.36 1.56 -1.10
N SER A 153 -16.67 2.46 -0.41
CA SER A 153 -16.33 3.80 -0.90
C SER A 153 -15.15 3.85 -1.88
N MET A 154 -14.44 2.73 -2.08
CA MET A 154 -13.32 2.62 -3.02
C MET A 154 -13.59 1.52 -4.04
N LEU A 155 -12.87 1.56 -5.18
CA LEU A 155 -12.94 0.53 -6.22
C LEU A 155 -11.88 -0.55 -5.96
N PRO A 156 -12.26 -1.80 -5.59
CA PRO A 156 -11.33 -2.92 -5.46
C PRO A 156 -10.73 -3.36 -6.80
N ASP A 157 -9.60 -4.06 -6.76
CA ASP A 157 -8.96 -4.58 -7.96
C ASP A 157 -9.76 -5.70 -8.63
N GLN A 158 -10.38 -6.57 -7.83
CA GLN A 158 -11.31 -7.61 -8.28
C GLN A 158 -12.58 -7.55 -7.45
N ILE A 159 -13.72 -7.76 -8.09
CA ILE A 159 -15.02 -7.74 -7.42
C ILE A 159 -15.79 -8.99 -7.80
N VAL A 160 -16.28 -9.70 -6.80
CA VAL A 160 -17.18 -10.85 -6.97
C VAL A 160 -18.42 -10.58 -6.12
N ILE A 161 -19.58 -10.49 -6.74
CA ILE A 161 -20.87 -10.36 -6.06
C ILE A 161 -21.65 -11.64 -6.29
N ARG A 162 -22.24 -12.19 -5.21
CA ARG A 162 -23.05 -13.41 -5.32
C ARG A 162 -24.24 -13.17 -6.26
N PRO A 163 -24.55 -14.10 -7.17
CA PRO A 163 -25.67 -13.96 -8.09
C PRO A 163 -27.00 -13.68 -7.35
N GLY A 164 -27.68 -12.60 -7.74
CA GLY A 164 -28.93 -12.14 -7.14
C GLY A 164 -28.77 -11.08 -6.04
N ASP A 165 -27.53 -10.83 -5.59
CA ASP A 165 -27.24 -9.73 -4.66
C ASP A 165 -26.73 -8.49 -5.41
N THR A 166 -26.73 -7.34 -4.72
CA THR A 166 -26.18 -6.07 -5.22
C THR A 166 -25.38 -5.39 -4.11
N ALA A 167 -24.38 -4.61 -4.51
CA ALA A 167 -23.61 -3.74 -3.61
C ALA A 167 -23.39 -2.36 -4.27
N ASN A 168 -23.28 -1.32 -3.46
CA ASN A 168 -22.78 -0.03 -3.93
C ASN A 168 -21.25 -0.02 -3.79
N ILE A 169 -20.55 0.18 -4.91
CA ILE A 169 -19.09 0.16 -4.94
C ILE A 169 -18.62 1.40 -5.70
N ASP A 170 -17.83 2.24 -5.05
CA ASP A 170 -17.34 3.53 -5.57
C ASP A 170 -18.47 4.42 -6.10
N GLY A 171 -19.63 4.39 -5.41
CA GLY A 171 -20.82 5.17 -5.77
C GLY A 171 -21.71 4.54 -6.85
N GLU A 172 -21.33 3.40 -7.43
CA GLU A 172 -22.10 2.67 -8.44
C GLU A 172 -22.78 1.44 -7.84
N ASN A 173 -24.04 1.22 -8.18
CA ASN A 173 -24.76 0.01 -7.78
C ASN A 173 -24.45 -1.12 -8.76
N MET A 174 -23.73 -2.12 -8.29
CA MET A 174 -23.26 -3.27 -9.07
C MET A 174 -24.00 -4.55 -8.66
N ASP A 175 -24.33 -5.37 -9.64
CA ASP A 175 -24.68 -6.79 -9.49
C ASP A 175 -23.51 -7.68 -9.90
N SER A 176 -23.73 -9.00 -9.93
CA SER A 176 -22.68 -9.96 -10.31
C SER A 176 -22.17 -9.81 -11.75
N GLU A 177 -22.97 -9.32 -12.67
CA GLU A 177 -22.58 -9.12 -14.08
C GLU A 177 -21.74 -7.85 -14.22
N ALA A 178 -22.19 -6.73 -13.66
CA ALA A 178 -21.43 -5.47 -13.63
C ALA A 178 -20.09 -5.62 -12.87
N ALA A 179 -20.06 -6.37 -11.78
CA ALA A 179 -18.84 -6.70 -11.05
C ALA A 179 -17.85 -7.51 -11.90
N ALA A 180 -18.33 -8.50 -12.66
CA ALA A 180 -17.50 -9.29 -13.57
C ALA A 180 -16.94 -8.43 -14.71
N GLU A 181 -17.72 -7.51 -15.27
CA GLU A 181 -17.25 -6.55 -16.27
C GLU A 181 -16.17 -5.62 -15.72
N SER A 182 -16.40 -5.03 -14.56
CA SER A 182 -15.43 -4.16 -13.88
C SER A 182 -14.11 -4.87 -13.58
N SER A 183 -14.18 -6.15 -13.20
CA SER A 183 -13.01 -7.01 -12.95
C SER A 183 -12.35 -7.51 -14.23
N ALA A 184 -13.03 -7.43 -15.38
CA ALA A 184 -12.55 -7.94 -16.65
C ALA A 184 -11.52 -7.05 -17.34
N ASP A 185 -11.53 -5.74 -17.10
CA ASP A 185 -10.57 -4.83 -17.73
C ASP A 185 -9.17 -4.94 -17.09
N PRO A 186 -8.11 -4.96 -17.92
CA PRO A 186 -6.76 -4.93 -17.38
C PRO A 186 -6.49 -3.61 -16.65
N ARG A 187 -5.83 -3.69 -15.50
CA ARG A 187 -5.39 -2.51 -14.77
C ARG A 187 -4.12 -2.79 -13.97
N LEU A 188 -3.29 -1.79 -13.81
CA LEU A 188 -2.22 -1.83 -12.83
C LEU A 188 -2.84 -1.65 -11.45
N LEU A 189 -2.43 -2.51 -10.50
CA LEU A 189 -2.94 -2.46 -9.13
C LEU A 189 -2.62 -1.13 -8.46
N SER A 190 -3.37 -0.81 -7.42
CA SER A 190 -3.16 0.39 -6.63
C SER A 190 -1.74 0.44 -6.08
N GLY A 191 -1.17 1.65 -6.00
CA GLY A 191 0.23 1.83 -5.64
C GLY A 191 1.26 1.38 -6.67
N TYR A 192 0.86 0.95 -7.88
CA TYR A 192 1.76 0.66 -8.99
C TYR A 192 1.49 1.59 -10.20
N PRO A 193 2.57 1.92 -10.98
CA PRO A 193 3.97 1.52 -10.80
C PRO A 193 4.62 2.14 -9.56
N LYS A 194 5.63 1.46 -8.99
CA LYS A 194 6.47 1.97 -7.88
C LYS A 194 7.91 2.16 -8.35
N ILE A 195 8.60 3.14 -7.76
CA ILE A 195 10.06 3.27 -7.88
C ILE A 195 10.71 2.76 -6.61
N THR A 196 11.71 1.88 -6.77
CA THR A 196 12.57 1.36 -5.71
C THR A 196 14.04 1.48 -6.09
N ASP A 197 14.96 1.21 -5.18
CA ASP A 197 16.41 1.25 -5.41
C ASP A 197 16.86 2.53 -6.13
N LEU A 198 16.26 3.66 -5.74
CA LEU A 198 16.49 4.94 -6.38
C LEU A 198 17.91 5.44 -6.07
N ALA A 199 18.71 5.58 -7.13
CA ALA A 199 20.08 6.06 -7.10
C ALA A 199 20.23 7.29 -8.03
N PRO A 200 21.36 8.04 -7.96
CA PRO A 200 21.56 9.23 -8.76
C PRO A 200 21.44 9.04 -10.29
N THR A 201 21.73 7.84 -10.79
CA THR A 201 21.74 7.55 -12.23
C THR A 201 20.92 6.33 -12.63
N SER A 202 20.21 5.73 -11.67
CA SER A 202 19.40 4.53 -11.91
C SER A 202 18.27 4.40 -10.91
N ALA A 203 17.27 3.57 -11.26
CA ALA A 203 16.16 3.19 -10.38
C ALA A 203 15.66 1.79 -10.78
N THR A 204 14.82 1.20 -9.95
CA THR A 204 14.06 0.00 -10.29
C THR A 204 12.57 0.37 -10.32
N ALA A 205 11.88 0.15 -11.42
CA ALA A 205 10.43 0.20 -11.49
C ALA A 205 9.86 -1.16 -11.10
N GLN A 206 8.80 -1.16 -10.30
CA GLN A 206 8.02 -2.35 -9.98
C GLN A 206 6.60 -2.18 -10.53
N PHE A 207 6.05 -3.27 -11.04
CA PHE A 207 4.72 -3.35 -11.61
C PHE A 207 3.95 -4.51 -11.01
N SER A 208 2.65 -4.34 -10.84
CA SER A 208 1.70 -5.40 -10.53
C SER A 208 0.37 -5.08 -11.20
N GLY A 209 -0.38 -6.08 -11.60
CA GLY A 209 -1.66 -5.92 -12.32
C GLY A 209 -2.68 -6.94 -11.87
N ASN A 210 -3.96 -6.67 -12.17
CA ASN A 210 -5.07 -7.58 -11.87
C ASN A 210 -5.15 -8.78 -12.82
N LYS A 211 -4.28 -8.83 -13.85
CA LYS A 211 -4.28 -9.87 -14.87
C LYS A 211 -2.88 -10.23 -15.32
N ARG A 212 -2.77 -11.43 -15.88
CA ARG A 212 -1.63 -11.81 -16.71
C ARG A 212 -1.54 -10.90 -17.95
N GLY A 213 -0.34 -10.43 -18.28
CA GLY A 213 -0.12 -9.61 -19.46
C GLY A 213 1.28 -9.04 -19.53
N THR A 214 1.46 -8.01 -20.33
CA THR A 214 2.72 -7.29 -20.49
C THR A 214 2.53 -5.83 -20.09
N VAL A 215 3.34 -5.35 -19.16
CA VAL A 215 3.40 -3.93 -18.84
C VAL A 215 4.41 -3.27 -19.77
N TYR A 216 3.96 -2.33 -20.59
CA TYR A 216 4.81 -1.44 -21.36
C TYR A 216 5.06 -0.18 -20.55
N TRP A 217 6.30 0.29 -20.54
CA TRP A 217 6.69 1.44 -19.72
C TRP A 217 7.74 2.30 -20.40
N ALA A 218 7.73 3.60 -20.11
CA ALA A 218 8.77 4.52 -20.51
C ALA A 218 9.05 5.59 -19.44
N VAL A 219 10.28 6.05 -19.41
CA VAL A 219 10.74 7.16 -18.56
C VAL A 219 11.09 8.35 -19.45
N THR A 220 10.53 9.50 -19.11
CA THR A 220 10.81 10.79 -19.79
C THR A 220 11.26 11.82 -18.78
N SER A 221 12.00 12.87 -19.23
CA SER A 221 12.24 14.05 -18.40
C SER A 221 10.92 14.80 -18.15
N VAL A 222 10.78 15.40 -16.97
CA VAL A 222 9.60 16.24 -16.65
C VAL A 222 9.44 17.38 -17.65
N THR A 223 10.54 17.92 -18.17
CA THR A 223 10.53 19.00 -19.19
C THR A 223 9.92 18.56 -20.51
N ASP A 224 10.01 17.26 -20.85
CA ASP A 224 9.49 16.69 -22.08
C ASP A 224 8.05 16.17 -21.95
N GLY A 225 7.53 16.10 -20.71
CA GLY A 225 6.21 15.57 -20.37
C GLY A 225 6.14 14.04 -20.44
N SER A 226 5.01 13.47 -20.02
CA SER A 226 4.74 12.02 -20.11
C SER A 226 4.45 11.59 -21.54
N VAL A 227 4.59 10.29 -21.82
CA VAL A 227 4.18 9.65 -23.08
C VAL A 227 2.77 9.09 -22.99
N GLY A 228 2.07 9.02 -24.12
CA GLY A 228 0.77 8.37 -24.25
C GLY A 228 0.87 6.85 -24.38
N THR A 229 -0.28 6.16 -24.37
CA THR A 229 -0.36 4.69 -24.43
C THR A 229 0.23 4.14 -25.74
N ASP A 230 -0.09 4.78 -26.88
CA ASP A 230 0.39 4.32 -28.19
C ASP A 230 1.93 4.40 -28.29
N GLU A 231 2.52 5.48 -27.73
CA GLU A 231 3.99 5.64 -27.68
C GLU A 231 4.67 4.64 -26.74
N LEU A 232 3.95 4.08 -25.76
CA LEU A 232 4.46 3.02 -24.88
C LEU A 232 4.48 1.66 -25.56
N ILE A 233 3.43 1.32 -26.30
CA ILE A 233 3.24 0.00 -26.94
C ILE A 233 4.09 -0.09 -28.21
N ASP A 234 4.11 0.97 -29.04
CA ASP A 234 4.90 1.06 -30.27
C ASP A 234 5.73 2.36 -30.25
N PRO A 235 6.86 2.36 -29.53
CA PRO A 235 7.68 3.56 -29.39
C PRO A 235 8.25 3.98 -30.74
N PRO A 236 8.10 5.24 -31.13
CA PRO A 236 8.60 5.75 -32.40
C PRO A 236 10.13 5.60 -32.47
N SER A 237 10.64 5.20 -33.64
CA SER A 237 12.05 4.89 -33.89
C SER A 237 13.00 6.09 -33.65
N TYR A 238 12.47 7.30 -33.61
CA TYR A 238 13.20 8.55 -33.40
C TYR A 238 12.50 9.44 -32.37
N THR A 239 12.79 9.21 -31.08
CA THR A 239 12.38 10.16 -30.05
C THR A 239 13.55 10.46 -29.12
N THR A 240 13.83 11.74 -28.92
CA THR A 240 14.77 12.22 -27.90
C THR A 240 14.12 12.38 -26.54
N LYS A 241 12.78 12.24 -26.48
CA LYS A 241 11.98 12.42 -25.28
C LYS A 241 12.13 11.25 -24.28
N ILE A 242 12.27 10.02 -24.80
CA ILE A 242 12.34 8.81 -23.96
C ILE A 242 13.78 8.58 -23.49
N VAL A 243 14.00 8.61 -22.17
CA VAL A 243 15.26 8.32 -21.50
C VAL A 243 15.51 6.82 -21.41
N ALA A 244 14.45 6.08 -21.04
CA ALA A 244 14.46 4.62 -20.94
C ALA A 244 13.04 4.09 -21.20
N ASN A 245 12.93 2.90 -21.76
CA ASN A 245 11.68 2.21 -22.00
C ASN A 245 11.89 0.69 -21.99
N GLY A 246 10.80 -0.03 -21.98
CA GLY A 246 10.81 -1.49 -22.06
C GLY A 246 9.47 -2.10 -21.77
N SER A 247 9.50 -3.41 -21.54
CA SER A 247 8.35 -4.19 -21.12
C SER A 247 8.68 -5.10 -19.94
N ALA A 248 7.65 -5.47 -19.18
CA ALA A 248 7.76 -6.36 -18.03
C ALA A 248 6.55 -7.30 -18.03
N ALA A 249 6.78 -8.61 -18.05
CA ALA A 249 5.71 -9.59 -18.04
C ALA A 249 5.14 -9.77 -16.61
N LEU A 250 3.82 -9.87 -16.51
CA LEU A 250 3.09 -10.32 -15.34
C LEU A 250 2.53 -11.71 -15.61
N SER A 251 2.89 -12.70 -14.78
CA SER A 251 2.49 -14.10 -14.94
C SER A 251 1.07 -14.39 -14.45
N GLY A 252 0.51 -13.53 -13.61
CA GLY A 252 -0.83 -13.65 -13.04
C GLY A 252 -1.27 -12.39 -12.33
N ALA A 253 -2.49 -12.40 -11.81
CA ALA A 253 -3.03 -11.33 -10.98
C ALA A 253 -2.24 -11.22 -9.66
N GLY A 254 -1.95 -9.99 -9.22
CA GLY A 254 -1.18 -9.72 -8.01
C GLY A 254 0.33 -10.01 -8.11
N GLU A 255 0.78 -10.67 -9.15
CA GLU A 255 2.19 -10.95 -9.39
C GLU A 255 2.99 -9.68 -9.64
N ARG A 256 4.23 -9.67 -9.19
CA ARG A 256 5.11 -8.52 -9.31
C ARG A 256 6.18 -8.75 -10.38
N SER A 257 6.42 -7.74 -11.17
CA SER A 257 7.54 -7.70 -12.11
C SER A 257 8.37 -6.44 -11.90
N THR A 258 9.64 -6.49 -12.24
CA THR A 258 10.56 -5.37 -12.08
C THR A 258 11.30 -5.04 -13.36
N ALA A 259 11.61 -3.76 -13.55
CA ALA A 259 12.44 -3.30 -14.63
C ALA A 259 13.52 -2.34 -14.11
N LYS A 260 14.76 -2.52 -14.54
CA LYS A 260 15.85 -1.60 -14.23
C LYS A 260 15.82 -0.39 -15.16
N ILE A 261 15.85 0.79 -14.57
CA ILE A 261 15.96 2.07 -15.25
C ILE A 261 17.40 2.56 -15.10
N SER A 262 18.01 2.92 -16.22
CA SER A 262 19.38 3.45 -16.28
C SER A 262 19.43 4.73 -17.12
N LYS A 263 20.60 5.36 -17.19
CA LYS A 263 20.82 6.62 -17.93
C LYS A 263 20.09 7.82 -17.35
N LEU A 264 19.70 7.76 -16.09
CA LEU A 264 19.21 8.92 -15.36
C LEU A 264 20.36 9.87 -15.03
N VAL A 265 20.08 11.12 -14.78
CA VAL A 265 21.05 12.11 -14.29
C VAL A 265 20.75 12.42 -12.82
N SER A 266 21.78 12.72 -12.05
CA SER A 266 21.66 13.17 -10.66
C SER A 266 20.80 14.43 -10.58
N ASP A 267 19.94 14.53 -9.55
CA ASP A 267 18.99 15.62 -9.33
C ASP A 267 18.01 15.83 -10.51
N GLY A 268 17.81 14.79 -11.31
CA GLY A 268 16.88 14.80 -12.45
C GLY A 268 15.47 14.45 -12.05
N SER A 269 14.48 15.15 -12.59
CA SER A 269 13.06 14.86 -12.38
C SER A 269 12.45 14.18 -13.61
N TYR A 270 11.70 13.12 -13.39
CA TYR A 270 11.19 12.21 -14.41
C TYR A 270 9.73 11.83 -14.22
N TYR A 271 9.10 11.42 -15.32
CA TYR A 271 7.85 10.67 -15.34
C TYR A 271 8.13 9.22 -15.73
N LEU A 272 7.59 8.27 -14.98
CA LEU A 272 7.42 6.89 -15.38
C LEU A 272 5.98 6.69 -15.83
N SER A 273 5.78 6.45 -17.12
CA SER A 273 4.48 6.11 -17.71
C SER A 273 4.40 4.59 -17.89
N ALA A 274 3.26 3.98 -17.60
CA ALA A 274 3.06 2.54 -17.72
C ALA A 274 1.62 2.20 -18.12
N VAL A 275 1.46 1.13 -18.92
CA VAL A 275 0.19 0.53 -19.33
C VAL A 275 0.32 -0.99 -19.30
N LEU A 276 -0.69 -1.70 -18.75
CA LEU A 276 -0.79 -3.15 -18.83
C LEU A 276 -1.61 -3.52 -20.07
N VAL A 277 -1.09 -4.43 -20.88
CA VAL A 277 -1.80 -5.04 -22.02
C VAL A 277 -1.97 -6.52 -21.71
N ASP A 278 -3.20 -7.01 -21.70
CA ASP A 278 -3.50 -8.42 -21.44
C ASP A 278 -3.30 -9.32 -22.68
N ALA A 279 -3.57 -10.60 -22.53
CA ALA A 279 -3.39 -11.57 -23.63
C ALA A 279 -4.38 -11.40 -24.80
N ARG A 280 -5.45 -10.61 -24.61
CA ARG A 280 -6.43 -10.27 -25.65
C ARG A 280 -6.05 -8.99 -26.41
N GLY A 281 -5.09 -8.24 -25.89
CA GLY A 281 -4.71 -6.92 -26.40
C GLY A 281 -5.47 -5.78 -25.76
N ASP A 282 -6.32 -6.06 -24.74
CA ASP A 282 -7.01 -5.03 -24.00
C ASP A 282 -6.00 -4.26 -23.13
N GLN A 283 -6.19 -2.94 -23.00
CA GLN A 283 -5.23 -2.02 -22.39
C GLN A 283 -5.80 -1.45 -21.09
N SER A 284 -4.96 -1.36 -20.07
CA SER A 284 -5.29 -0.64 -18.85
C SER A 284 -5.31 0.88 -19.08
N PRO A 285 -5.93 1.65 -18.19
CA PRO A 285 -5.66 3.09 -18.11
C PRO A 285 -4.17 3.36 -17.94
N LEU A 286 -3.69 4.44 -18.61
CA LEU A 286 -2.31 4.91 -18.46
C LEU A 286 -2.06 5.38 -17.02
N LYS A 287 -1.01 4.85 -16.40
CA LYS A 287 -0.52 5.34 -15.10
C LYS A 287 0.76 6.13 -15.30
N VAL A 288 0.85 7.28 -14.63
CA VAL A 288 2.03 8.15 -14.65
C VAL A 288 2.46 8.45 -13.22
N LEU A 289 3.72 8.14 -12.92
CA LEU A 289 4.35 8.39 -11.63
C LEU A 289 5.51 9.38 -11.82
N SER A 290 5.56 10.45 -11.04
CA SER A 290 6.72 11.37 -11.01
C SER A 290 7.73 10.92 -9.94
N PHE A 291 9.02 11.07 -10.24
CA PHE A 291 10.09 10.83 -9.29
C PHE A 291 11.31 11.70 -9.58
N THR A 292 12.16 11.92 -8.57
CA THR A 292 13.39 12.71 -8.70
C THR A 292 14.57 11.88 -8.16
N THR A 293 15.64 11.80 -8.95
CA THR A 293 16.87 11.10 -8.52
C THR A 293 17.60 11.89 -7.45
N PRO A 294 18.27 11.21 -6.50
CA PRO A 294 19.11 11.88 -5.52
C PRO A 294 20.24 12.68 -6.18
N ASP A 295 20.58 13.80 -5.58
CA ASP A 295 21.77 14.55 -5.92
C ASP A 295 23.02 13.84 -5.37
N ASN A 296 24.04 13.68 -6.20
CA ASN A 296 25.35 13.13 -5.81
C ASN A 296 26.51 14.09 -6.07
N THR A 297 26.23 15.35 -6.34
CA THR A 297 27.28 16.35 -6.48
C THR A 297 28.03 16.53 -5.17
N VAL A 298 29.34 16.34 -5.22
CA VAL A 298 30.18 16.55 -4.06
C VAL A 298 30.26 18.06 -3.79
N PRO A 299 29.97 18.50 -2.54
CA PRO A 299 30.19 19.89 -2.19
C PRO A 299 31.63 20.31 -2.44
N GLY A 300 31.81 21.46 -3.05
CA GLY A 300 33.11 22.04 -3.33
C GLY A 300 33.20 23.47 -2.83
N PHE A 301 34.35 24.07 -3.00
CA PHE A 301 34.51 25.49 -2.80
C PHE A 301 34.30 26.25 -4.14
N ALA A 302 33.70 27.42 -4.07
CA ALA A 302 33.62 28.32 -5.20
C ALA A 302 35.04 28.74 -5.64
N ASP A 303 35.17 29.13 -6.90
CA ASP A 303 36.45 29.61 -7.44
C ASP A 303 37.00 30.76 -6.60
N GLY A 304 38.30 30.66 -6.25
CA GLY A 304 38.96 31.60 -5.38
C GLY A 304 38.78 31.37 -3.88
N TYR A 305 38.07 30.29 -3.48
CA TYR A 305 37.91 29.90 -2.09
C TYR A 305 38.54 28.52 -1.79
N PRO A 306 38.98 28.27 -0.53
CA PRO A 306 39.11 29.25 0.56
C PRO A 306 40.26 30.25 0.30
N TYR A 307 40.12 31.48 0.76
CA TYR A 307 41.22 32.42 0.76
C TYR A 307 41.48 33.00 2.15
N MET A 308 42.75 33.39 2.40
CA MET A 308 43.16 34.05 3.63
C MET A 308 43.27 35.57 3.42
N SER A 309 42.80 36.30 4.40
CA SER A 309 42.92 37.75 4.46
C SER A 309 43.32 38.21 5.89
N LYS A 310 43.68 39.46 6.04
CA LYS A 310 44.07 40.04 7.36
C LYS A 310 45.10 39.17 8.08
N VAL A 311 46.11 38.68 7.35
CA VAL A 311 47.16 37.86 7.90
C VAL A 311 48.11 38.71 8.75
N THR A 312 48.30 38.35 9.99
CA THR A 312 49.28 38.91 10.91
C THR A 312 50.25 37.85 11.40
N ASN A 313 51.20 38.20 12.24
CA ASN A 313 52.11 37.22 12.84
C ASN A 313 51.42 36.27 13.86
N VAL A 314 50.17 36.53 14.25
CA VAL A 314 49.46 35.77 15.29
C VAL A 314 48.04 35.38 14.86
N SER A 315 47.53 35.84 13.73
CA SER A 315 46.17 35.60 13.28
C SER A 315 46.01 35.71 11.76
N ALA A 316 45.00 35.05 11.22
CA ALA A 316 44.52 35.21 9.85
C ALA A 316 42.99 34.99 9.82
N GLN A 317 42.35 35.65 8.89
CA GLN A 317 40.94 35.41 8.58
C GLN A 317 40.86 34.50 7.37
N VAL A 318 40.19 33.36 7.53
CA VAL A 318 39.87 32.45 6.42
C VAL A 318 38.43 32.71 6.00
N THR A 319 38.24 32.96 4.73
CA THR A 319 36.90 33.07 4.14
C THR A 319 36.64 31.84 3.26
N VAL A 320 35.50 31.23 3.46
CA VAL A 320 35.05 30.06 2.72
C VAL A 320 33.72 30.38 2.03
N MET A 321 33.55 29.87 0.83
CA MET A 321 32.28 29.89 0.10
C MET A 321 32.12 28.52 -0.55
N ALA A 322 31.02 27.84 -0.22
CA ALA A 322 30.70 26.54 -0.82
C ALA A 322 29.96 26.75 -2.15
N THR A 323 30.11 25.80 -3.07
CA THR A 323 29.33 25.74 -4.32
C THR A 323 27.97 25.11 -4.12
N LYS A 324 27.71 24.57 -2.91
CA LYS A 324 26.49 23.87 -2.56
C LYS A 324 26.23 23.97 -1.05
#